data_a3f3054dd6d9b721d456f0b85c9c960f
#
_entry.id   a3f3054dd6d9b721d456f0b85c9c960f
#
_cell.length_a   1.000
_cell.length_b   1.000
_cell.length_c   1.000
_cell.angle_alpha   90.00
_cell.angle_beta   90.00
_cell.angle_gamma   90.00
#
_symmetry.space_group_name_H-M   'P 1'
#
loop_
_entity.id
_entity.type
_entity.pdbx_description
1 polymer ?
#
loop_
_entity_poly.entity_id
_entity_poly.type
_entity_poly.pdbx_seq_one_letter_code
_entity_poly.pdbx_strand_id
1 'polypeptide(L)'
;MGFYANLQDTEPRVILVHARGQLFTEIGADLGVYAAEVLERHGVAVRLNTRVAEVTATRVILDGGDSIDANTVVTTIGNSPNPIVLDVCRQLGIETVKGRVPTADTMRVPGHDDLWVAGDCAAVPWNDRGEMKIAPPTAQLALRQGTLLGRNLVRVLRGAEPLPFTYRYMGQLAAIGRRKAVAEVMGFHFRGFFAWWMWRTIYLSKLPGTLRKLRVVIDWTFDLVFPRDISLFLPPPDEPLRSIHLEKGEILFTCGEKCRSFFYLKRGTLAVERGGAGSEILPVGTVIDQANVDADGCWSVSAKAEESCDVMVFRGRALELLRGDLRLVKR
;
A
#
# COMPACT_ATOMS: atom_id res chain seq x y z
N MET A 1 -11.48 -7.19 -20.98
CA MET A 1 -10.25 -7.95 -21.25
C MET A 1 -9.67 -7.72 -22.67
N GLY A 2 -10.41 -7.20 -23.64
CA GLY A 2 -9.95 -7.00 -25.03
C GLY A 2 -8.83 -5.97 -25.27
N PHE A 3 -8.23 -5.41 -24.22
CA PHE A 3 -7.17 -4.40 -24.36
C PHE A 3 -5.74 -4.94 -24.24
N TYR A 4 -5.58 -6.18 -23.78
CA TYR A 4 -4.26 -6.80 -23.59
C TYR A 4 -4.13 -8.00 -24.52
N ALA A 5 -3.50 -7.81 -25.67
CA ALA A 5 -3.32 -8.87 -26.65
C ALA A 5 -2.57 -10.10 -26.09
N ASN A 6 -1.66 -9.88 -25.13
CA ASN A 6 -0.86 -10.93 -24.52
C ASN A 6 -1.57 -11.70 -23.40
N LEU A 7 -2.83 -11.35 -23.06
CA LEU A 7 -3.63 -12.04 -22.05
C LEU A 7 -4.80 -12.83 -22.65
N GLN A 8 -4.79 -13.07 -23.96
CA GLN A 8 -5.87 -13.78 -24.65
C GLN A 8 -6.02 -15.23 -24.18
N ASP A 9 -4.92 -15.86 -23.74
CA ASP A 9 -4.89 -17.27 -23.32
C ASP A 9 -4.86 -17.46 -21.78
N THR A 10 -4.82 -16.37 -21.01
CA THR A 10 -4.79 -16.43 -19.55
C THR A 10 -5.92 -15.60 -18.95
N GLU A 11 -6.80 -16.21 -18.16
CA GLU A 11 -7.77 -15.47 -17.36
C GLU A 11 -7.09 -14.89 -16.12
N PRO A 12 -6.85 -13.55 -16.06
CA PRO A 12 -6.31 -12.94 -14.87
C PRO A 12 -7.34 -13.04 -13.74
N ARG A 13 -6.98 -13.71 -12.67
CA ARG A 13 -7.79 -13.83 -11.46
C ARG A 13 -7.43 -12.69 -10.52
N VAL A 14 -8.40 -11.84 -10.20
CA VAL A 14 -8.25 -10.75 -9.22
C VAL A 14 -9.01 -11.11 -7.95
N ILE A 15 -8.32 -11.07 -6.82
CA ILE A 15 -8.92 -11.37 -5.51
C ILE A 15 -8.71 -10.16 -4.61
N LEU A 16 -9.80 -9.64 -4.05
CA LEU A 16 -9.79 -8.59 -3.04
C LEU A 16 -10.00 -9.23 -1.67
N VAL A 17 -9.02 -9.10 -0.79
CA VAL A 17 -9.09 -9.59 0.59
C VAL A 17 -9.30 -8.41 1.53
N HIS A 18 -10.32 -8.49 2.41
CA HIS A 18 -10.64 -7.43 3.36
C HIS A 18 -10.95 -8.00 4.74
N ALA A 19 -10.31 -7.42 5.77
CA ALA A 19 -10.39 -7.93 7.14
C ALA A 19 -11.76 -7.72 7.82
N ARG A 20 -12.60 -6.83 7.30
CA ARG A 20 -13.92 -6.52 7.87
C ARG A 20 -15.04 -7.15 7.04
N GLY A 21 -16.25 -7.20 7.62
CA GLY A 21 -17.44 -7.80 6.99
C GLY A 21 -18.05 -6.99 5.85
N GLN A 22 -17.55 -5.80 5.55
CA GLN A 22 -18.03 -4.97 4.45
C GLN A 22 -16.90 -4.09 3.89
N LEU A 23 -16.99 -3.75 2.62
CA LEU A 23 -16.14 -2.74 2.00
C LEU A 23 -16.58 -1.34 2.46
N PHE A 24 -15.62 -0.39 2.46
CA PHE A 24 -15.88 1.01 2.81
C PHE A 24 -16.62 1.18 4.15
N THR A 25 -16.07 0.63 5.23
CA THR A 25 -16.67 0.68 6.58
C THR A 25 -16.96 2.08 7.10
N GLU A 26 -16.39 3.11 6.48
CA GLU A 26 -16.57 4.52 6.82
C GLU A 26 -17.68 5.20 5.99
N ILE A 27 -18.21 4.51 4.99
CA ILE A 27 -19.35 4.91 4.16
C ILE A 27 -20.51 3.99 4.52
N GLY A 28 -21.74 4.40 4.25
CA GLY A 28 -22.94 3.61 4.59
C GLY A 28 -22.87 2.14 4.15
N ALA A 29 -23.41 1.24 4.97
CA ALA A 29 -23.32 -0.21 4.75
C ALA A 29 -23.88 -0.65 3.39
N ASP A 30 -24.96 -0.02 2.93
CA ASP A 30 -25.61 -0.24 1.64
C ASP A 30 -24.65 0.05 0.46
N LEU A 31 -23.79 1.06 0.60
CA LEU A 31 -22.77 1.39 -0.41
C LEU A 31 -21.63 0.38 -0.43
N GLY A 32 -21.27 -0.18 0.73
CA GLY A 32 -20.29 -1.26 0.84
C GLY A 32 -20.75 -2.55 0.15
N VAL A 33 -22.01 -2.93 0.36
CA VAL A 33 -22.64 -4.08 -0.31
C VAL A 33 -22.68 -3.85 -1.82
N TYR A 34 -23.19 -2.69 -2.27
CA TYR A 34 -23.22 -2.35 -3.69
C TYR A 34 -21.83 -2.41 -4.33
N ALA A 35 -20.80 -1.96 -3.63
CA ALA A 35 -19.44 -2.00 -4.14
C ALA A 35 -18.92 -3.44 -4.34
N ALA A 36 -19.19 -4.33 -3.38
CA ALA A 36 -18.83 -5.75 -3.50
C ALA A 36 -19.54 -6.39 -4.70
N GLU A 37 -20.85 -6.21 -4.84
CA GLU A 37 -21.61 -6.72 -5.98
C GLU A 37 -21.11 -6.21 -7.34
N VAL A 38 -20.68 -4.94 -7.40
CA VAL A 38 -20.10 -4.37 -8.63
C VAL A 38 -18.77 -5.04 -8.96
N LEU A 39 -17.91 -5.25 -7.98
CA LEU A 39 -16.62 -5.90 -8.17
C LEU A 39 -16.79 -7.36 -8.61
N GLU A 40 -17.68 -8.11 -7.95
CA GLU A 40 -17.97 -9.50 -8.29
C GLU A 40 -18.53 -9.65 -9.72
N ARG A 41 -19.45 -8.76 -10.13
CA ARG A 41 -19.93 -8.71 -11.53
C ARG A 41 -18.84 -8.41 -12.56
N HIS A 42 -17.70 -7.86 -12.12
CA HIS A 42 -16.53 -7.64 -12.99
C HIS A 42 -15.47 -8.73 -12.86
N GLY A 43 -15.79 -9.86 -12.22
CA GLY A 43 -14.91 -11.01 -12.07
C GLY A 43 -13.87 -10.89 -10.95
N VAL A 44 -14.04 -9.92 -10.04
CA VAL A 44 -13.18 -9.82 -8.85
C VAL A 44 -13.77 -10.71 -7.75
N ALA A 45 -13.01 -11.68 -7.26
CA ALA A 45 -13.41 -12.47 -6.10
C ALA A 45 -13.23 -11.63 -4.81
N VAL A 46 -14.32 -11.32 -4.10
CA VAL A 46 -14.28 -10.54 -2.86
C VAL A 46 -14.30 -11.47 -1.65
N ARG A 47 -13.26 -11.42 -0.81
CA ARG A 47 -13.16 -12.16 0.44
C ARG A 47 -13.22 -11.20 1.62
N LEU A 48 -14.37 -11.12 2.25
CA LEU A 48 -14.60 -10.35 3.48
C LEU A 48 -14.29 -11.17 4.73
N ASN A 49 -14.16 -10.52 5.88
CA ASN A 49 -13.80 -11.15 7.16
C ASN A 49 -12.52 -11.99 7.09
N THR A 50 -11.63 -11.65 6.18
CA THR A 50 -10.42 -12.40 5.91
C THR A 50 -9.22 -11.50 6.13
N ARG A 51 -8.31 -11.89 7.03
CA ARG A 51 -7.06 -11.18 7.28
C ARG A 51 -5.91 -11.87 6.56
N VAL A 52 -4.98 -11.06 6.10
CA VAL A 52 -3.69 -11.52 5.60
C VAL A 52 -2.74 -11.59 6.78
N ALA A 53 -2.16 -12.76 7.02
CA ALA A 53 -1.14 -12.97 8.04
C ALA A 53 0.25 -12.68 7.47
N GLU A 54 0.51 -13.12 6.23
CA GLU A 54 1.83 -13.03 5.63
C GLU A 54 1.73 -12.94 4.09
N VAL A 55 2.71 -12.30 3.47
CA VAL A 55 2.86 -12.23 2.02
C VAL A 55 4.25 -12.74 1.65
N THR A 56 4.29 -13.77 0.83
CA THR A 56 5.53 -14.31 0.26
C THR A 56 5.68 -13.91 -1.21
N ALA A 57 6.74 -14.32 -1.87
CA ALA A 57 6.98 -14.02 -3.28
C ALA A 57 5.90 -14.58 -4.24
N THR A 58 5.21 -15.66 -3.83
CA THR A 58 4.25 -16.37 -4.70
C THR A 58 2.89 -16.63 -4.05
N ARG A 59 2.72 -16.31 -2.76
CA ARG A 59 1.52 -16.62 -1.99
C ARG A 59 1.14 -15.50 -1.03
N VAL A 60 -0.13 -15.46 -0.71
CA VAL A 60 -0.69 -14.71 0.42
C VAL A 60 -1.22 -15.72 1.42
N ILE A 61 -0.69 -15.72 2.63
CA ILE A 61 -1.13 -16.59 3.73
C ILE A 61 -2.18 -15.84 4.53
N LEU A 62 -3.30 -16.49 4.78
CA LEU A 62 -4.44 -15.94 5.51
C LEU A 62 -4.41 -16.36 6.99
N ASP A 63 -5.01 -15.56 7.86
CA ASP A 63 -5.30 -15.98 9.22
C ASP A 63 -6.14 -17.27 9.18
N GLY A 64 -5.65 -18.34 9.81
CA GLY A 64 -6.29 -19.67 9.76
C GLY A 64 -5.54 -20.70 8.92
N GLY A 65 -4.44 -20.30 8.26
CA GLY A 65 -3.52 -21.22 7.56
C GLY A 65 -3.83 -21.45 6.07
N ASP A 66 -4.98 -20.96 5.57
CA ASP A 66 -5.27 -20.99 4.13
C ASP A 66 -4.31 -20.10 3.36
N SER A 67 -4.04 -20.43 2.09
CA SER A 67 -3.19 -19.62 1.23
C SER A 67 -3.82 -19.34 -0.14
N ILE A 68 -3.41 -18.23 -0.74
CA ILE A 68 -3.81 -17.81 -2.09
C ILE A 68 -2.54 -17.68 -2.92
N ASP A 69 -2.41 -18.46 -3.99
CA ASP A 69 -1.32 -18.28 -4.94
C ASP A 69 -1.51 -16.98 -5.72
N ALA A 70 -0.50 -16.12 -5.71
CA ALA A 70 -0.54 -14.81 -6.37
C ALA A 70 0.85 -14.42 -6.89
N ASN A 71 0.92 -13.98 -8.14
CA ASN A 71 2.16 -13.47 -8.73
C ASN A 71 2.34 -11.96 -8.49
N THR A 72 1.27 -11.27 -8.15
CA THR A 72 1.29 -9.83 -7.85
C THR A 72 0.38 -9.56 -6.67
N VAL A 73 0.93 -8.95 -5.64
CA VAL A 73 0.20 -8.53 -4.44
C VAL A 73 0.27 -7.02 -4.31
N VAL A 74 -0.89 -6.38 -4.17
CA VAL A 74 -0.99 -4.94 -3.92
C VAL A 74 -1.55 -4.75 -2.51
N THR A 75 -0.71 -4.31 -1.60
CA THR A 75 -1.10 -3.99 -0.23
C THR A 75 -1.55 -2.54 -0.12
N THR A 76 -2.76 -2.36 0.43
CA THR A 76 -3.34 -1.03 0.71
C THR A 76 -3.78 -0.93 2.18
N ILE A 77 -3.26 -1.81 3.04
CA ILE A 77 -3.61 -1.94 4.45
C ILE A 77 -2.79 -0.98 5.30
N GLY A 78 -3.49 0.03 5.80
CA GLY A 78 -2.95 0.95 6.80
C GLY A 78 -1.81 1.84 6.33
N ASN A 79 -1.54 2.84 7.13
CA ASN A 79 -0.35 3.70 7.02
C ASN A 79 0.37 3.62 8.36
N SER A 80 1.68 3.46 8.33
CA SER A 80 2.55 3.66 9.48
C SER A 80 3.17 5.06 9.43
N PRO A 81 3.29 5.76 10.55
CA PRO A 81 4.03 7.01 10.59
C PRO A 81 5.47 6.81 10.12
N ASN A 82 6.04 7.86 9.52
CA ASN A 82 7.45 7.83 9.13
C ASN A 82 8.32 7.55 10.38
N PRO A 83 9.33 6.67 10.30
CA PRO A 83 10.23 6.38 11.41
C PRO A 83 10.83 7.62 12.07
N ILE A 84 11.14 8.67 11.30
CA ILE A 84 11.62 9.97 11.83
C ILE A 84 10.64 10.55 12.84
N VAL A 85 9.33 10.48 12.60
CA VAL A 85 8.31 10.99 13.53
C VAL A 85 8.34 10.22 14.84
N LEU A 86 8.47 8.89 14.76
CA LEU A 86 8.57 8.02 15.95
C LEU A 86 9.87 8.28 16.72
N ASP A 87 10.97 8.53 16.02
CA ASP A 87 12.27 8.86 16.65
C ASP A 87 12.21 10.21 17.39
N VAL A 88 11.62 11.23 16.78
CA VAL A 88 11.39 12.54 17.45
C VAL A 88 10.52 12.35 18.68
N CYS A 89 9.42 11.61 18.60
CA CYS A 89 8.57 11.32 19.76
C CYS A 89 9.35 10.65 20.90
N ARG A 90 10.19 9.65 20.55
CA ARG A 90 11.02 8.94 21.55
C ARG A 90 12.04 9.86 22.21
N GLN A 91 12.70 10.74 21.44
CA GLN A 91 13.68 11.69 21.96
C GLN A 91 13.05 12.73 22.89
N LEU A 92 11.82 13.15 22.59
CA LEU A 92 11.08 14.15 23.35
C LEU A 92 10.18 13.56 24.44
N GLY A 93 10.13 12.23 24.60
CA GLY A 93 9.28 11.56 25.58
C GLY A 93 7.78 11.68 25.26
N ILE A 94 7.39 11.84 24.00
CA ILE A 94 6.00 12.00 23.57
C ILE A 94 5.39 10.62 23.33
N GLU A 95 4.34 10.26 24.09
CA GLU A 95 3.56 9.05 23.86
C GLU A 95 2.66 9.22 22.64
N THR A 96 2.72 8.27 21.71
CA THR A 96 1.90 8.32 20.48
C THR A 96 0.54 7.68 20.66
N VAL A 97 -0.47 8.20 19.99
CA VAL A 97 -1.82 7.61 19.92
C VAL A 97 -1.96 6.83 18.61
N LYS A 98 -1.93 5.50 18.68
CA LYS A 98 -1.92 4.61 17.48
C LYS A 98 -0.81 4.99 16.49
N GLY A 99 0.39 5.28 16.99
CA GLY A 99 1.54 5.70 16.23
C GLY A 99 1.53 7.16 15.76
N ARG A 100 0.52 7.97 16.10
CA ARG A 100 0.37 9.37 15.68
C ARG A 100 0.68 10.29 16.87
N VAL A 101 1.27 11.44 16.57
CA VAL A 101 1.64 12.44 17.58
C VAL A 101 0.39 13.11 18.14
N PRO A 102 0.12 13.06 19.45
CA PRO A 102 -1.00 13.79 20.04
C PRO A 102 -0.77 15.30 19.94
N THR A 103 -1.80 16.05 19.57
CA THR A 103 -1.78 17.50 19.49
C THR A 103 -2.97 18.10 20.21
N ALA A 104 -2.88 19.38 20.55
CA ALA A 104 -4.06 20.19 20.83
C ALA A 104 -4.88 20.38 19.55
N ASP A 105 -6.09 20.88 19.64
CA ASP A 105 -6.93 21.23 18.49
C ASP A 105 -6.32 22.34 17.60
N THR A 106 -5.38 23.10 18.14
CA THR A 106 -4.56 24.07 17.40
C THR A 106 -3.43 23.45 16.59
N MET A 107 -3.20 22.13 16.72
CA MET A 107 -2.09 21.34 16.13
C MET A 107 -0.73 21.58 16.82
N ARG A 108 -0.67 22.29 17.94
CA ARG A 108 0.51 22.37 18.80
C ARG A 108 0.62 21.09 19.64
N VAL A 109 1.82 20.58 19.84
CA VAL A 109 2.06 19.43 20.71
C VAL A 109 2.01 19.88 22.18
N PRO A 110 1.21 19.25 23.05
CA PRO A 110 1.16 19.60 24.47
C PRO A 110 2.54 19.52 25.12
N GLY A 111 2.89 20.53 25.90
CA GLY A 111 4.20 20.62 26.56
C GLY A 111 5.35 21.12 25.69
N HIS A 112 5.10 21.44 24.42
CA HIS A 112 6.11 21.95 23.48
C HIS A 112 5.56 23.17 22.73
N ASP A 113 6.10 24.34 23.02
CA ASP A 113 5.61 25.60 22.45
C ASP A 113 6.01 25.81 20.99
N ASP A 114 7.07 25.17 20.55
CA ASP A 114 7.69 25.27 19.23
C ASP A 114 7.40 24.07 18.31
N LEU A 115 6.74 23.02 18.84
CA LEU A 115 6.47 21.80 18.09
C LEU A 115 5.01 21.74 17.60
N TRP A 116 4.85 21.64 16.29
CA TRP A 116 3.57 21.59 15.61
C TRP A 116 3.49 20.40 14.68
N VAL A 117 2.37 19.67 14.69
CA VAL A 117 2.18 18.48 13.87
C VAL A 117 0.80 18.50 13.20
N ALA A 118 0.75 18.16 11.90
CA ALA A 118 -0.48 18.11 11.12
C ALA A 118 -0.48 16.94 10.13
N GLY A 119 -1.63 16.62 9.58
CA GLY A 119 -1.81 15.55 8.60
C GLY A 119 -1.83 14.16 9.21
N ASP A 120 -1.43 13.15 8.43
CA ASP A 120 -1.60 11.74 8.78
C ASP A 120 -0.77 11.31 10.01
N CYS A 121 0.33 12.00 10.29
CA CYS A 121 1.16 11.74 11.47
C CYS A 121 0.65 12.40 12.77
N ALA A 122 -0.38 13.27 12.69
CA ALA A 122 -0.94 13.98 13.84
C ALA A 122 -2.25 13.37 14.34
N ALA A 123 -2.42 13.26 15.65
CA ALA A 123 -3.69 12.89 16.28
C ALA A 123 -4.41 14.18 16.75
N VAL A 124 -4.92 14.95 15.79
CA VAL A 124 -5.58 16.22 16.02
C VAL A 124 -6.99 16.00 16.56
N PRO A 125 -7.35 16.52 17.75
CA PRO A 125 -8.73 16.54 18.23
C PRO A 125 -9.62 17.35 17.28
N TRP A 126 -10.80 16.83 17.02
CA TRP A 126 -11.72 17.42 16.07
C TRP A 126 -13.16 17.21 16.50
N ASN A 127 -13.95 18.26 16.46
CA ASN A 127 -15.39 18.18 16.73
C ASN A 127 -16.12 17.77 15.45
N ASP A 128 -16.65 16.54 15.44
CA ASP A 128 -17.51 16.03 14.39
C ASP A 128 -18.97 16.01 14.87
N ARG A 129 -19.74 16.99 14.47
CA ARG A 129 -21.19 17.12 14.79
C ARG A 129 -21.52 17.08 16.28
N GLY A 130 -20.65 17.66 17.10
CA GLY A 130 -20.81 17.72 18.58
C GLY A 130 -20.05 16.65 19.35
N GLU A 131 -19.47 15.69 18.68
CA GLU A 131 -18.65 14.65 19.27
C GLU A 131 -17.15 14.91 19.04
N MET A 132 -16.35 14.91 20.10
CA MET A 132 -14.90 15.05 20.01
C MET A 132 -14.28 13.73 19.57
N LYS A 133 -13.63 13.72 18.41
CA LYS A 133 -12.93 12.58 17.82
C LYS A 133 -11.50 12.95 17.48
N ILE A 134 -10.69 11.96 17.16
CA ILE A 134 -9.39 12.18 16.51
C ILE A 134 -9.61 12.23 15.01
N ALA A 135 -9.15 13.28 14.37
CA ALA A 135 -9.25 13.45 12.91
C ALA A 135 -8.67 12.25 12.16
N PRO A 136 -9.44 11.61 11.26
CA PRO A 136 -8.94 10.48 10.48
C PRO A 136 -7.81 10.93 9.53
N PRO A 137 -6.84 10.05 9.23
CA PRO A 137 -5.73 10.36 8.32
C PRO A 137 -6.23 10.37 6.87
N THR A 138 -6.68 11.52 6.42
CA THR A 138 -7.17 11.72 5.05
C THR A 138 -6.60 13.00 4.46
N ALA A 139 -6.29 12.98 3.16
CA ALA A 139 -5.79 14.14 2.43
C ALA A 139 -6.72 15.37 2.56
N GLN A 140 -8.02 15.14 2.69
CA GLN A 140 -9.02 16.19 2.87
C GLN A 140 -8.80 16.98 4.17
N LEU A 141 -8.52 16.28 5.27
CA LEU A 141 -8.23 16.89 6.57
C LEU A 141 -6.81 17.44 6.61
N ALA A 142 -5.82 16.71 6.09
CA ALA A 142 -4.43 17.12 6.05
C ALA A 142 -4.24 18.49 5.34
N LEU A 143 -4.89 18.69 4.20
CA LEU A 143 -4.84 19.97 3.48
C LEU A 143 -5.38 21.15 4.30
N ARG A 144 -6.45 20.94 5.05
CA ARG A 144 -7.06 21.98 5.89
C ARG A 144 -6.26 22.23 7.14
N GLN A 145 -5.75 21.16 7.75
CA GLN A 145 -4.83 21.27 8.88
C GLN A 145 -3.58 22.05 8.47
N GLY A 146 -2.96 21.72 7.33
CA GLY A 146 -1.78 22.43 6.84
C GLY A 146 -2.05 23.92 6.57
N THR A 147 -3.22 24.25 6.00
CA THR A 147 -3.61 25.64 5.77
C THR A 147 -3.81 26.40 7.09
N LEU A 148 -4.48 25.80 8.08
CA LEU A 148 -4.68 26.41 9.38
C LEU A 148 -3.37 26.50 10.17
N LEU A 149 -2.53 25.46 10.11
CA LEU A 149 -1.22 25.45 10.73
C LEU A 149 -0.35 26.61 10.26
N GLY A 150 -0.28 26.87 8.95
CA GLY A 150 0.43 28.02 8.41
C GLY A 150 -0.10 29.35 8.95
N ARG A 151 -1.42 29.49 9.10
CA ARG A 151 -2.04 30.68 9.73
C ARG A 151 -1.69 30.78 11.20
N ASN A 152 -1.75 29.66 11.95
CA ASN A 152 -1.44 29.62 13.37
C ASN A 152 0.01 30.00 13.65
N LEU A 153 0.95 29.52 12.86
CA LEU A 153 2.35 29.91 12.97
C LEU A 153 2.54 31.43 12.82
N VAL A 154 1.91 32.04 11.82
CA VAL A 154 1.95 33.51 11.62
C VAL A 154 1.29 34.24 12.78
N ARG A 155 0.18 33.73 13.34
CA ARG A 155 -0.49 34.34 14.49
C ARG A 155 0.41 34.36 15.72
N VAL A 156 0.99 33.20 16.04
CA VAL A 156 1.88 33.06 17.21
C VAL A 156 3.12 33.94 17.08
N LEU A 157 3.74 34.03 15.89
CA LEU A 157 4.86 34.93 15.64
C LEU A 157 4.48 36.43 15.79
N ARG A 158 3.18 36.76 15.71
CA ARG A 158 2.67 38.11 15.96
C ARG A 158 2.10 38.28 17.37
N GLY A 159 2.31 37.34 18.29
CA GLY A 159 1.81 37.39 19.64
C GLY A 159 0.31 37.13 19.80
N ALA A 160 -0.35 36.57 18.80
CA ALA A 160 -1.77 36.23 18.83
C ALA A 160 -1.98 34.73 19.09
N GLU A 161 -3.06 34.39 19.78
CA GLU A 161 -3.43 33.00 20.08
C GLU A 161 -3.73 32.20 18.81
N PRO A 162 -3.30 30.91 18.73
CA PRO A 162 -3.62 30.04 17.62
C PRO A 162 -5.11 29.66 17.61
N LEU A 163 -5.66 29.42 16.44
CA LEU A 163 -7.06 29.06 16.24
C LEU A 163 -7.23 27.52 16.29
N PRO A 164 -8.34 27.02 16.85
CA PRO A 164 -8.64 25.60 16.88
C PRO A 164 -9.00 25.08 15.49
N PHE A 165 -8.70 23.82 15.24
CA PHE A 165 -9.10 23.13 14.01
C PHE A 165 -10.58 22.79 14.04
N THR A 166 -11.33 23.42 13.14
CA THR A 166 -12.76 23.16 12.94
C THR A 166 -13.00 22.83 11.48
N TYR A 167 -13.69 21.76 11.23
CA TYR A 167 -14.05 21.36 9.88
C TYR A 167 -15.33 20.55 9.88
N ARG A 168 -16.27 20.91 9.02
CA ARG A 168 -17.46 20.10 8.78
C ARG A 168 -17.15 19.07 7.70
N TYR A 169 -17.19 17.81 8.07
CA TYR A 169 -16.98 16.71 7.13
C TYR A 169 -18.12 16.69 6.09
N MET A 170 -17.75 16.75 4.82
CA MET A 170 -18.73 16.85 3.73
C MET A 170 -19.09 15.49 3.12
N GLY A 171 -18.37 14.44 3.48
CA GLY A 171 -18.59 13.08 2.99
C GLY A 171 -17.38 12.47 2.28
N GLN A 172 -17.58 11.29 1.76
CA GLN A 172 -16.58 10.46 1.09
C GLN A 172 -17.07 10.00 -0.28
N LEU A 173 -16.10 9.82 -1.19
CA LEU A 173 -16.37 9.29 -2.52
C LEU A 173 -15.28 8.28 -2.88
N ALA A 174 -15.69 7.13 -3.42
CA ALA A 174 -14.77 6.09 -3.87
C ALA A 174 -15.15 5.58 -5.26
N ALA A 175 -14.19 5.62 -6.19
CA ALA A 175 -14.36 4.98 -7.50
C ALA A 175 -14.20 3.46 -7.36
N ILE A 176 -15.12 2.69 -7.93
CA ILE A 176 -15.11 1.22 -7.86
C ILE A 176 -14.63 0.62 -9.20
N GLY A 177 -14.65 1.41 -10.25
CA GLY A 177 -14.25 0.95 -11.58
C GLY A 177 -14.70 1.92 -12.66
N ARG A 178 -14.68 1.45 -13.91
CA ARG A 178 -15.04 2.27 -15.06
C ARG A 178 -16.49 2.76 -14.94
N ARG A 179 -16.67 4.08 -14.81
CA ARG A 179 -17.96 4.79 -14.71
C ARG A 179 -18.86 4.36 -13.54
N LYS A 180 -18.27 3.80 -12.48
CA LYS A 180 -18.98 3.40 -11.26
C LYS A 180 -18.23 3.90 -10.03
N ALA A 181 -18.96 4.45 -9.08
CA ALA A 181 -18.47 4.91 -7.79
C ALA A 181 -19.56 4.78 -6.73
N VAL A 182 -19.15 4.94 -5.49
CA VAL A 182 -20.02 5.19 -4.34
C VAL A 182 -19.67 6.55 -3.76
N ALA A 183 -20.66 7.24 -3.24
CA ALA A 183 -20.48 8.52 -2.60
C ALA A 183 -21.48 8.70 -1.47
N GLU A 184 -20.99 9.15 -0.32
CA GLU A 184 -21.79 9.73 0.73
C GLU A 184 -21.49 11.22 0.78
N VAL A 185 -22.49 12.06 0.57
CA VAL A 185 -22.33 13.51 0.56
C VAL A 185 -23.43 14.12 1.41
N MET A 186 -23.07 14.81 2.49
CA MET A 186 -24.00 15.43 3.46
C MET A 186 -25.04 14.45 4.02
N GLY A 187 -24.71 13.13 4.13
CA GLY A 187 -25.61 12.09 4.60
C GLY A 187 -26.49 11.46 3.52
N PHE A 188 -26.39 11.93 2.27
CA PHE A 188 -27.06 11.30 1.13
C PHE A 188 -26.15 10.29 0.46
N HIS A 189 -26.70 9.12 0.11
CA HIS A 189 -25.98 8.05 -0.56
C HIS A 189 -26.23 8.09 -2.07
N PHE A 190 -25.14 8.10 -2.83
CA PHE A 190 -25.15 8.04 -4.29
C PHE A 190 -24.34 6.85 -4.76
N ARG A 191 -24.75 6.22 -5.87
CA ARG A 191 -24.07 5.07 -6.45
C ARG A 191 -24.08 5.08 -7.97
N GLY A 192 -23.19 4.28 -8.58
CA GLY A 192 -23.14 4.09 -10.03
C GLY A 192 -22.54 5.26 -10.77
N PHE A 193 -23.12 5.57 -11.95
CA PHE A 193 -22.62 6.59 -12.86
C PHE A 193 -22.69 8.01 -12.25
N PHE A 194 -23.77 8.33 -11.56
CA PHE A 194 -23.92 9.66 -10.96
C PHE A 194 -22.89 9.91 -9.85
N ALA A 195 -22.65 8.95 -8.98
CA ALA A 195 -21.59 9.03 -7.98
C ALA A 195 -20.19 9.16 -8.63
N TRP A 196 -19.95 8.45 -9.73
CA TRP A 196 -18.73 8.55 -10.50
C TRP A 196 -18.57 9.95 -11.15
N TRP A 197 -19.63 10.50 -11.71
CA TRP A 197 -19.62 11.85 -12.27
C TRP A 197 -19.33 12.90 -11.19
N MET A 198 -19.97 12.80 -10.02
CA MET A 198 -19.68 13.65 -8.85
C MET A 198 -18.23 13.53 -8.40
N TRP A 199 -17.74 12.31 -8.25
CA TRP A 199 -16.35 12.05 -7.89
C TRP A 199 -15.40 12.74 -8.87
N ARG A 200 -15.61 12.55 -10.13
CA ARG A 200 -14.82 13.14 -11.22
C ARG A 200 -14.81 14.67 -11.17
N THR A 201 -15.96 15.28 -11.02
CA THR A 201 -16.13 16.76 -10.97
C THR A 201 -15.48 17.36 -9.72
N ILE A 202 -15.65 16.73 -8.55
CA ILE A 202 -15.05 17.18 -7.29
C ILE A 202 -13.52 17.11 -7.37
N TYR A 203 -12.95 16.02 -7.87
CA TYR A 203 -11.49 15.91 -8.01
C TYR A 203 -10.93 16.83 -9.08
N LEU A 204 -11.65 17.05 -10.18
CA LEU A 204 -11.28 18.04 -11.19
C LEU A 204 -11.22 19.46 -10.59
N SER A 205 -12.18 19.83 -9.75
CA SER A 205 -12.21 21.15 -9.11
C SER A 205 -10.98 21.40 -8.22
N LYS A 206 -10.41 20.35 -7.63
CA LYS A 206 -9.24 20.43 -6.74
C LYS A 206 -7.90 20.49 -7.48
N LEU A 207 -7.86 20.24 -8.80
CA LEU A 207 -6.63 20.33 -9.56
C LEU A 207 -6.14 21.78 -9.62
N PRO A 208 -4.83 22.05 -9.43
CA PRO A 208 -4.29 23.37 -9.58
C PRO A 208 -4.17 23.74 -11.07
N GLY A 209 -4.48 25.00 -11.40
CA GLY A 209 -4.32 25.56 -12.73
C GLY A 209 -5.48 25.26 -13.71
N THR A 210 -5.98 26.31 -14.37
CA THR A 210 -7.12 26.25 -15.30
C THR A 210 -6.80 25.43 -16.57
N LEU A 211 -5.62 25.60 -17.14
CA LEU A 211 -5.18 24.85 -18.32
C LEU A 211 -5.10 23.34 -18.05
N ARG A 212 -4.63 22.93 -16.84
CA ARG A 212 -4.61 21.54 -16.44
C ARG A 212 -6.02 20.96 -16.32
N LYS A 213 -6.94 21.73 -15.72
CA LYS A 213 -8.36 21.32 -15.64
C LYS A 213 -8.95 21.11 -17.03
N LEU A 214 -8.73 22.07 -17.94
CA LEU A 214 -9.22 21.99 -19.31
C LEU A 214 -8.67 20.76 -20.04
N ARG A 215 -7.36 20.51 -19.96
CA ARG A 215 -6.74 19.31 -20.55
C ARG A 215 -7.38 18.02 -20.03
N VAL A 216 -7.54 17.90 -18.70
CA VAL A 216 -8.18 16.74 -18.09
C VAL A 216 -9.64 16.56 -18.53
N VAL A 217 -10.40 17.65 -18.69
CA VAL A 217 -11.77 17.59 -19.22
C VAL A 217 -11.78 17.05 -20.64
N ILE A 218 -10.88 17.55 -21.49
CA ILE A 218 -10.75 17.12 -22.88
C ILE A 218 -10.39 15.62 -22.92
N ASP A 219 -9.33 15.20 -22.24
CA ASP A 219 -8.90 13.81 -22.18
C ASP A 219 -10.04 12.90 -21.70
N TRP A 220 -10.77 13.36 -20.70
CA TRP A 220 -11.90 12.62 -20.16
C TRP A 220 -13.10 12.54 -21.11
N THR A 221 -13.30 13.53 -21.93
CA THR A 221 -14.35 13.54 -22.95
C THR A 221 -13.98 12.55 -24.07
N PHE A 222 -12.72 12.53 -24.48
CA PHE A 222 -12.22 11.52 -25.42
C PHE A 222 -12.34 10.10 -24.88
N ASP A 223 -12.02 9.86 -23.59
CA ASP A 223 -12.21 8.55 -22.92
C ASP A 223 -13.66 8.04 -22.92
N LEU A 224 -14.65 8.91 -23.13
CA LEU A 224 -16.05 8.49 -23.24
C LEU A 224 -16.37 7.83 -24.59
N VAL A 225 -15.70 8.29 -25.65
CA VAL A 225 -15.97 7.90 -27.05
C VAL A 225 -14.93 6.90 -27.54
N PHE A 226 -13.66 7.17 -27.26
CA PHE A 226 -12.54 6.35 -27.71
C PHE A 226 -12.12 5.36 -26.62
N PRO A 227 -11.76 4.11 -26.96
CA PRO A 227 -11.12 3.21 -26.03
C PRO A 227 -9.78 3.82 -25.57
N ARG A 228 -9.43 3.59 -24.31
CA ARG A 228 -8.13 4.02 -23.80
C ARG A 228 -7.01 3.46 -24.65
N ASP A 229 -6.15 4.36 -25.11
CA ASP A 229 -4.83 3.95 -25.61
C ASP A 229 -4.00 3.50 -24.41
N ILE A 230 -3.88 2.18 -24.28
CA ILE A 230 -2.97 1.57 -23.33
C ILE A 230 -1.63 1.55 -24.03
N SER A 231 -0.82 2.58 -23.82
CA SER A 231 0.60 2.49 -24.11
C SER A 231 1.12 1.32 -23.28
N LEU A 232 1.44 0.23 -23.96
CA LEU A 232 2.24 -0.85 -23.40
C LEU A 232 3.62 -0.24 -23.11
N PHE A 233 3.78 0.32 -21.92
CA PHE A 233 5.09 0.32 -21.31
C PHE A 233 5.43 -1.17 -21.16
N LEU A 234 6.20 -1.69 -22.10
CA LEU A 234 6.91 -2.92 -21.84
C LEU A 234 7.59 -2.70 -20.51
N PRO A 235 7.28 -3.52 -19.48
CA PRO A 235 8.09 -3.47 -18.28
C PRO A 235 9.53 -3.54 -18.76
N PRO A 236 10.45 -2.75 -18.17
CA PRO A 236 11.86 -2.86 -18.52
C PRO A 236 12.16 -4.36 -18.51
N PRO A 237 12.84 -4.89 -19.54
CA PRO A 237 13.10 -6.32 -19.68
C PRO A 237 13.58 -6.77 -18.31
N ASP A 238 12.93 -7.79 -17.74
CA ASP A 238 13.16 -8.26 -16.36
C ASP A 238 14.61 -7.97 -16.00
N GLU A 239 14.84 -7.00 -15.12
CA GLU A 239 16.20 -6.65 -14.78
C GLU A 239 16.83 -7.94 -14.29
N PRO A 240 17.78 -8.50 -15.05
CA PRO A 240 18.32 -9.82 -14.72
C PRO A 240 18.93 -9.84 -13.32
N LEU A 241 19.17 -8.67 -12.78
CA LEU A 241 19.73 -8.37 -11.47
C LEU A 241 18.90 -7.31 -10.77
N ARG A 242 18.25 -7.66 -9.65
CA ARG A 242 17.52 -6.75 -8.79
C ARG A 242 18.07 -6.83 -7.36
N SER A 243 18.24 -5.70 -6.71
CA SER A 243 18.52 -5.65 -5.27
C SER A 243 17.19 -5.47 -4.51
N ILE A 244 16.98 -6.30 -3.49
CA ILE A 244 15.89 -6.16 -2.53
C ILE A 244 16.48 -5.95 -1.14
N HIS A 245 15.80 -5.14 -0.35
CA HIS A 245 16.09 -4.92 1.05
C HIS A 245 15.05 -5.68 1.88
N LEU A 246 15.50 -6.39 2.90
CA LEU A 246 14.65 -7.10 3.85
C LEU A 246 14.91 -6.56 5.25
N GLU A 247 13.88 -6.23 5.97
CA GLU A 247 13.94 -5.91 7.39
C GLU A 247 14.04 -7.17 8.23
N LYS A 248 14.53 -7.03 9.44
CA LYS A 248 14.61 -8.15 10.40
C LYS A 248 13.24 -8.83 10.55
N GLY A 249 13.24 -10.15 10.38
CA GLY A 249 12.04 -10.99 10.47
C GLY A 249 11.29 -11.18 9.17
N GLU A 250 11.62 -10.45 8.09
CA GLU A 250 11.01 -10.65 6.77
C GLU A 250 11.50 -11.96 6.12
N ILE A 251 10.55 -12.63 5.44
CA ILE A 251 10.78 -13.89 4.77
C ILE A 251 11.15 -13.64 3.32
N LEU A 252 12.25 -14.24 2.86
CA LEU A 252 12.70 -14.16 1.48
C LEU A 252 11.95 -15.14 0.59
N PHE A 253 11.79 -16.39 1.06
CA PHE A 253 10.98 -17.45 0.45
C PHE A 253 10.67 -18.55 1.48
N THR A 254 9.65 -19.36 1.22
CA THR A 254 9.27 -20.49 2.08
C THR A 254 9.49 -21.83 1.39
N CYS A 255 9.71 -22.86 2.19
CA CYS A 255 9.78 -24.25 1.74
C CYS A 255 8.50 -24.62 0.95
N GLY A 256 8.65 -25.28 -0.19
CA GLY A 256 7.56 -25.65 -1.09
C GLY A 256 7.17 -24.57 -2.13
N GLU A 257 7.74 -23.36 -2.07
CA GLU A 257 7.56 -22.37 -3.14
C GLU A 257 8.38 -22.71 -4.38
N LYS A 258 7.85 -22.45 -5.58
CA LYS A 258 8.60 -22.65 -6.83
C LYS A 258 9.80 -21.71 -6.91
N CYS A 259 10.97 -22.29 -7.11
CA CYS A 259 12.22 -21.56 -7.33
C CYS A 259 12.22 -20.89 -8.71
N ARG A 260 12.04 -19.55 -8.72
CA ARG A 260 12.07 -18.73 -9.94
C ARG A 260 13.26 -17.77 -9.99
N SER A 261 14.07 -17.73 -8.93
CA SER A 261 15.17 -16.79 -8.76
C SER A 261 16.27 -17.42 -7.93
N PHE A 262 17.50 -16.97 -8.10
CA PHE A 262 18.57 -17.23 -7.16
C PHE A 262 18.87 -15.97 -6.38
N PHE A 263 19.48 -16.13 -5.22
CA PHE A 263 19.72 -15.03 -4.31
C PHE A 263 21.20 -14.98 -3.91
N TYR A 264 21.75 -13.78 -3.78
CA TYR A 264 23.07 -13.54 -3.24
C TYR A 264 22.98 -12.55 -2.09
N LEU A 265 23.43 -12.95 -0.92
CA LEU A 265 23.42 -12.10 0.27
C LEU A 265 24.57 -11.10 0.20
N LYS A 266 24.24 -9.83 -0.08
CA LYS A 266 25.21 -8.75 -0.23
C LYS A 266 25.60 -8.12 1.12
N ARG A 267 24.62 -8.05 2.06
CA ARG A 267 24.79 -7.43 3.37
C ARG A 267 23.79 -8.03 4.35
N GLY A 268 24.15 -8.07 5.64
CA GLY A 268 23.28 -8.56 6.71
C GLY A 268 23.36 -10.08 6.87
N THR A 269 22.36 -10.66 7.53
CA THR A 269 22.35 -12.07 7.92
C THR A 269 21.00 -12.70 7.60
N LEU A 270 21.02 -13.85 6.91
CA LEU A 270 19.84 -14.69 6.64
C LEU A 270 19.90 -15.98 7.44
N ALA A 271 18.77 -16.37 8.03
CA ALA A 271 18.60 -17.72 8.59
C ALA A 271 17.87 -18.59 7.57
N VAL A 272 18.38 -19.80 7.35
CA VAL A 272 17.76 -20.83 6.52
C VAL A 272 17.29 -21.97 7.42
N GLU A 273 16.02 -22.28 7.37
CA GLU A 273 15.40 -23.36 8.11
C GLU A 273 15.10 -24.55 7.18
N ARG A 274 15.63 -25.69 7.51
CA ARG A 274 15.35 -26.95 6.84
C ARG A 274 14.39 -27.78 7.70
N GLY A 275 13.22 -28.11 7.18
CA GLY A 275 12.11 -28.73 7.91
C GLY A 275 12.56 -29.72 9.01
N GLY A 276 12.44 -29.29 10.29
CA GLY A 276 12.78 -30.09 11.48
C GLY A 276 14.27 -30.20 11.88
N ALA A 277 15.22 -29.63 11.14
CA ALA A 277 16.67 -29.81 11.33
C ALA A 277 17.43 -28.53 11.77
N GLY A 278 16.77 -27.64 12.49
CA GLY A 278 17.42 -26.41 13.00
C GLY A 278 17.58 -25.30 11.97
N SER A 279 17.99 -24.11 12.44
CA SER A 279 18.23 -22.93 11.64
C SER A 279 19.72 -22.77 11.39
N GLU A 280 20.13 -22.59 10.15
CA GLU A 280 21.51 -22.30 9.74
C GLU A 280 21.61 -20.82 9.37
N ILE A 281 22.58 -20.12 9.93
CA ILE A 281 22.83 -18.70 9.63
C ILE A 281 23.79 -18.60 8.46
N LEU A 282 23.35 -17.90 7.40
CA LEU A 282 24.16 -17.67 6.20
C LEU A 282 24.92 -16.35 6.31
N PRO A 283 26.24 -16.35 6.11
CA PRO A 283 27.06 -15.14 6.09
C PRO A 283 26.92 -14.37 4.77
N VAL A 284 27.32 -13.10 4.79
CA VAL A 284 27.48 -12.27 3.60
C VAL A 284 28.36 -12.99 2.56
N GLY A 285 27.96 -12.90 1.28
CA GLY A 285 28.63 -13.59 0.17
C GLY A 285 28.02 -14.94 -0.18
N THR A 286 27.05 -15.44 0.61
CA THR A 286 26.38 -16.73 0.33
C THR A 286 25.46 -16.60 -0.88
N VAL A 287 25.52 -17.59 -1.76
CA VAL A 287 24.57 -17.81 -2.86
C VAL A 287 23.56 -18.87 -2.45
N ILE A 288 22.28 -18.53 -2.55
CA ILE A 288 21.17 -19.49 -2.37
C ILE A 288 20.69 -19.87 -3.77
N ASP A 289 20.98 -21.08 -4.17
CA ASP A 289 20.80 -21.60 -5.53
C ASP A 289 20.06 -22.96 -5.58
N GLN A 290 20.29 -23.70 -6.66
CA GLN A 290 19.67 -25.01 -6.90
C GLN A 290 19.99 -26.06 -5.84
N ALA A 291 21.03 -25.90 -5.02
CA ALA A 291 21.33 -26.85 -3.95
C ALA A 291 20.23 -26.88 -2.87
N ASN A 292 19.40 -25.85 -2.85
CA ASN A 292 18.29 -25.66 -1.92
C ASN A 292 16.92 -25.91 -2.58
N VAL A 293 16.89 -26.57 -3.75
CA VAL A 293 15.68 -26.84 -4.54
C VAL A 293 15.46 -28.34 -4.62
N ASP A 294 14.22 -28.80 -4.45
CA ASP A 294 13.83 -30.18 -4.57
C ASP A 294 13.66 -30.66 -6.04
N ALA A 295 13.30 -31.93 -6.23
CA ALA A 295 13.10 -32.52 -7.54
C ALA A 295 11.94 -31.89 -8.33
N ASP A 296 10.97 -31.30 -7.66
CA ASP A 296 9.80 -30.63 -8.25
C ASP A 296 10.07 -29.15 -8.60
N GLY A 297 11.29 -28.68 -8.36
CA GLY A 297 11.72 -27.30 -8.62
C GLY A 297 11.24 -26.31 -7.56
N CYS A 298 10.92 -26.76 -6.37
CA CYS A 298 10.50 -25.96 -5.24
C CYS A 298 11.64 -25.81 -4.20
N TRP A 299 11.61 -24.75 -3.41
CA TRP A 299 12.54 -24.54 -2.32
C TRP A 299 12.39 -25.66 -1.26
N SER A 300 13.46 -26.33 -0.93
CA SER A 300 13.49 -27.34 0.13
C SER A 300 13.71 -26.77 1.53
N VAL A 301 13.91 -25.46 1.61
CA VAL A 301 14.18 -24.69 2.83
C VAL A 301 13.40 -23.39 2.82
N SER A 302 13.22 -22.78 3.99
CA SER A 302 12.72 -21.41 4.13
C SER A 302 13.87 -20.47 4.48
N ALA A 303 13.88 -19.24 3.97
CA ALA A 303 14.89 -18.23 4.29
C ALA A 303 14.24 -16.97 4.86
N LYS A 304 14.79 -16.49 6.01
CA LYS A 304 14.29 -15.35 6.77
C LYS A 304 15.43 -14.43 7.17
N ALA A 305 15.17 -13.13 7.18
CA ALA A 305 16.14 -12.13 7.63
C ALA A 305 16.27 -12.13 9.16
N GLU A 306 17.46 -12.45 9.70
CA GLU A 306 17.76 -12.33 11.14
C GLU A 306 18.09 -10.89 11.54
N GLU A 307 18.62 -10.13 10.64
CA GLU A 307 18.83 -8.69 10.74
C GLU A 307 18.51 -8.04 9.38
N SER A 308 18.47 -6.71 9.33
CA SER A 308 18.28 -5.96 8.08
C SER A 308 19.34 -6.37 7.05
N CYS A 309 18.90 -6.86 5.88
CA CYS A 309 19.80 -7.41 4.87
C CYS A 309 19.48 -6.95 3.45
N ASP A 310 20.53 -6.84 2.62
CA ASP A 310 20.43 -6.55 1.20
C ASP A 310 20.71 -7.82 0.40
N VAL A 311 19.77 -8.21 -0.45
CA VAL A 311 19.84 -9.44 -1.25
C VAL A 311 19.77 -9.09 -2.73
N MET A 312 20.68 -9.60 -3.53
CA MET A 312 20.60 -9.55 -4.99
C MET A 312 19.80 -10.74 -5.51
N VAL A 313 18.83 -10.45 -6.36
CA VAL A 313 17.96 -11.45 -6.97
C VAL A 313 18.36 -11.62 -8.43
N PHE A 314 18.64 -12.85 -8.82
CA PHE A 314 18.99 -13.24 -10.19
C PHE A 314 17.81 -13.95 -10.85
N ARG A 315 17.32 -13.44 -11.98
CA ARG A 315 16.17 -14.01 -12.73
C ARG A 315 16.50 -14.21 -14.20
N GLY A 316 15.76 -15.10 -14.87
CA GLY A 316 15.80 -15.25 -16.32
C GLY A 316 17.19 -15.48 -16.90
N ARG A 317 17.64 -14.63 -17.86
CA ARG A 317 18.93 -14.75 -18.54
C ARG A 317 20.15 -14.70 -17.61
N ALA A 318 20.10 -13.94 -16.51
CA ALA A 318 21.21 -13.91 -15.55
C ALA A 318 21.38 -15.26 -14.85
N LEU A 319 20.27 -15.97 -14.64
CA LEU A 319 20.26 -17.32 -14.11
C LEU A 319 20.94 -18.32 -15.07
N GLU A 320 20.70 -18.18 -16.37
CA GLU A 320 21.30 -19.04 -17.41
C GLU A 320 22.81 -18.78 -17.56
N LEU A 321 23.23 -17.52 -17.51
CA LEU A 321 24.64 -17.13 -17.55
C LEU A 321 25.40 -17.69 -16.35
N LEU A 322 24.86 -17.55 -15.14
CA LEU A 322 25.47 -18.12 -13.92
C LEU A 322 25.51 -19.67 -13.97
N ARG A 323 24.49 -20.33 -14.53
CA ARG A 323 24.51 -21.79 -14.76
C ARG A 323 25.61 -22.22 -15.71
N GLY A 324 25.93 -21.38 -16.71
CA GLY A 324 27.02 -21.60 -17.67
C GLY A 324 28.40 -21.50 -16.99
N ASP A 325 28.62 -20.45 -16.20
CA ASP A 325 29.91 -20.18 -15.55
C ASP A 325 30.20 -21.11 -14.36
N LEU A 326 29.18 -21.51 -13.59
CA LEU A 326 29.32 -22.48 -12.51
C LEU A 326 29.74 -23.88 -12.99
N ARG A 327 29.51 -24.22 -14.28
CA ARG A 327 30.04 -25.45 -14.89
C ARG A 327 31.53 -25.34 -15.23
N LEU A 328 32.06 -24.14 -15.39
CA LEU A 328 33.50 -23.89 -15.68
C LEU A 328 34.38 -23.86 -14.41
N VAL A 329 33.79 -23.58 -13.25
CA VAL A 329 34.50 -23.54 -11.94
C VAL A 329 34.60 -24.93 -11.28
N LYS A 330 33.93 -25.94 -11.78
CA LYS A 330 34.01 -27.35 -11.33
C LYS A 330 34.92 -28.21 -12.20
N ARG A 331 35.89 -27.63 -12.92
CA ARG A 331 36.99 -28.40 -13.55
C ARG A 331 38.33 -28.10 -12.91
#